data_e0a4208ccb1f6fe79dfafe00940455a6
#
_entry.id   e0a4208ccb1f6fe79dfafe00940455a6
#
_cell.length_a   1.000
_cell.length_b   1.000
_cell.length_c   1.000
_cell.angle_alpha   90.00
_cell.angle_beta   90.00
_cell.angle_gamma   90.00
#
_symmetry.space_group_name_H-M   'P 1'
#
loop_
_entity.id
_entity.type
_entity.pdbx_description
1 polymer ?
#
loop_
_entity_poly.entity_id
_entity_poly.type
_entity_poly.pdbx_seq_one_letter_code
_entity_poly.pdbx_strand_id
1 'polypeptide(L)'
;CNTGYEEFSLSSLSTSDYTKLEELLDRLLDWAEKEHTNISLPSLRVDGFSEELANRLNVLRRAGLTFAPEAGTQRLRDAINKNLCEDEILQTVTKAFKGGWTAVKLYFMLGLPTESLEDVEGIAHLGQKVVNAFYENPDEMHELIDAIADWEVELAKGICENLHPDAVFHHDDWGSELNSFLSPEMFREFFLEPYKKIYGYYKSHGCELVIHHADSYCANLIPTMIEMGIDVFQGCLKSNNNPELIKQYGGKMSFMGEIDNKQVDFPGWTDADCEKAALTAIERCGNKYFIPCIVQGGPGSTFPGTYKALTKAIDEYNIRTYGFTQEELEAARCPMQVMFE
;
A
#
# COMPACT_ATOMS: atom_id res chain seq x y z
N CYS A 1 15.98 24.71 -10.33
CA CYS A 1 15.06 25.86 -10.31
C CYS A 1 14.48 26.21 -11.68
N ASN A 2 15.12 25.90 -12.81
CA ASN A 2 14.61 26.23 -14.15
C ASN A 2 13.82 25.09 -14.83
N THR A 3 13.70 23.95 -14.17
CA THR A 3 13.04 22.74 -14.72
C THR A 3 11.60 22.58 -14.27
N GLY A 4 11.20 23.27 -13.19
CA GLY A 4 9.86 23.16 -12.60
C GLY A 4 9.65 21.89 -11.76
N TYR A 5 10.67 21.07 -11.54
CA TYR A 5 10.58 19.90 -10.66
C TYR A 5 10.71 20.32 -9.19
N GLU A 6 9.87 19.71 -8.34
CA GLU A 6 9.84 19.92 -6.88
C GLU A 6 10.73 18.93 -6.11
N GLU A 7 11.36 18.00 -6.81
CA GLU A 7 12.26 16.98 -6.23
C GLU A 7 13.48 16.76 -7.10
N PHE A 8 14.63 16.53 -6.48
CA PHE A 8 15.81 16.00 -7.14
C PHE A 8 16.45 14.89 -6.31
N SER A 9 17.08 13.94 -6.99
CA SER A 9 17.75 12.81 -6.38
C SER A 9 19.26 12.90 -6.61
N LEU A 10 20.04 12.64 -5.55
CA LEU A 10 21.46 12.39 -5.69
C LEU A 10 21.66 10.99 -6.24
N SER A 11 22.57 10.80 -7.19
CA SER A 11 22.89 9.49 -7.76
C SER A 11 24.26 9.03 -7.28
N SER A 12 24.27 7.93 -6.54
CA SER A 12 25.50 7.29 -6.05
C SER A 12 25.27 5.81 -5.82
N LEU A 13 26.30 4.98 -5.95
CA LEU A 13 26.26 3.56 -5.55
C LEU A 13 26.23 3.40 -4.03
N SER A 14 26.78 4.36 -3.29
CA SER A 14 26.71 4.44 -1.83
C SER A 14 26.83 5.90 -1.42
N THR A 15 25.72 6.51 -1.09
CA THR A 15 25.69 7.93 -0.68
C THR A 15 26.39 8.15 0.66
N SER A 16 26.24 7.20 1.58
CA SER A 16 26.84 7.27 2.93
C SER A 16 28.37 7.15 2.96
N ASP A 17 29.00 6.62 1.92
CA ASP A 17 30.46 6.50 1.84
C ASP A 17 31.14 7.80 1.37
N TYR A 18 30.38 8.83 1.01
CA TYR A 18 30.97 10.10 0.61
C TYR A 18 31.51 10.85 1.84
N THR A 19 32.82 11.03 1.89
CA THR A 19 33.56 11.56 3.07
C THR A 19 33.15 12.98 3.48
N LYS A 20 32.46 13.72 2.62
CA LYS A 20 31.96 15.07 2.89
C LYS A 20 30.45 15.15 2.80
N LEU A 21 29.76 14.04 3.10
CA LEU A 21 28.31 13.97 3.00
C LEU A 21 27.63 15.00 3.88
N GLU A 22 28.08 15.15 5.12
CA GLU A 22 27.48 16.10 6.07
C GLU A 22 27.60 17.54 5.57
N GLU A 23 28.78 17.96 5.14
CA GLU A 23 29.00 19.31 4.59
C GLU A 23 28.16 19.56 3.32
N LEU A 24 28.00 18.52 2.49
CA LEU A 24 27.18 18.59 1.27
C LEU A 24 25.69 18.72 1.65
N LEU A 25 25.23 17.90 2.60
CA LEU A 25 23.83 17.91 3.04
C LEU A 25 23.45 19.24 3.68
N ASP A 26 24.30 19.82 4.51
CA ASP A 26 24.06 21.15 5.09
C ASP A 26 23.72 22.19 4.02
N ARG A 27 24.54 22.24 3.00
CA ARG A 27 24.35 23.21 1.92
C ARG A 27 23.13 22.91 1.04
N LEU A 28 22.87 21.63 0.80
CA LEU A 28 21.72 21.20 0.02
C LEU A 28 20.41 21.38 0.76
N LEU A 29 20.38 21.09 2.05
CA LEU A 29 19.19 21.26 2.90
C LEU A 29 18.82 22.75 3.03
N ASP A 30 19.79 23.62 3.33
CA ASP A 30 19.59 25.07 3.37
C ASP A 30 19.06 25.64 2.06
N TRP A 31 19.51 25.08 0.95
CA TRP A 31 19.04 25.49 -0.38
C TRP A 31 17.65 24.94 -0.66
N ALA A 32 17.42 23.66 -0.38
CA ALA A 32 16.17 22.96 -0.66
C ALA A 32 14.99 23.56 0.15
N GLU A 33 15.25 23.93 1.40
CA GLU A 33 14.27 24.60 2.25
C GLU A 33 13.82 25.95 1.67
N LYS A 34 14.78 26.74 1.16
CA LYS A 34 14.50 28.05 0.55
C LYS A 34 13.74 27.95 -0.77
N GLU A 35 14.01 26.92 -1.53
CA GLU A 35 13.44 26.71 -2.87
C GLU A 35 12.19 25.78 -2.82
N HIS A 36 11.79 25.32 -1.64
CA HIS A 36 10.69 24.35 -1.43
C HIS A 36 10.84 23.09 -2.29
N THR A 37 12.09 22.59 -2.41
CA THR A 37 12.44 21.46 -3.27
C THR A 37 12.84 20.26 -2.40
N ASN A 38 12.34 19.06 -2.70
CA ASN A 38 12.66 17.84 -1.97
C ASN A 38 14.01 17.25 -2.44
N ILE A 39 14.72 16.61 -1.51
CA ILE A 39 15.95 15.88 -1.80
C ILE A 39 15.71 14.39 -1.51
N SER A 40 15.94 13.54 -2.51
CA SER A 40 15.94 12.09 -2.35
C SER A 40 17.39 11.58 -2.31
N LEU A 41 17.70 10.79 -1.29
CA LEU A 41 18.99 10.14 -1.11
C LEU A 41 18.87 8.64 -1.38
N PRO A 42 19.18 8.19 -2.60
CA PRO A 42 19.18 6.76 -2.90
C PRO A 42 20.39 6.06 -2.28
N SER A 43 20.27 4.76 -2.05
CA SER A 43 21.37 3.86 -1.67
C SER A 43 22.09 4.27 -0.38
N LEU A 44 21.32 4.49 0.68
CA LEU A 44 21.90 4.62 2.01
C LEU A 44 22.31 3.25 2.53
N ARG A 45 23.53 3.17 3.05
CA ARG A 45 23.99 1.96 3.76
C ARG A 45 23.37 1.92 5.15
N VAL A 46 23.05 0.72 5.60
CA VAL A 46 22.52 0.48 6.95
C VAL A 46 23.48 0.98 8.03
N ASP A 47 24.77 0.69 7.88
CA ASP A 47 25.85 1.07 8.82
C ASP A 47 26.20 2.56 8.81
N GLY A 48 25.80 3.29 7.76
CA GLY A 48 26.01 4.74 7.63
C GLY A 48 24.83 5.61 8.02
N PHE A 49 23.71 5.03 8.48
CA PHE A 49 22.50 5.77 8.85
C PHE A 49 22.52 6.13 10.34
N SER A 50 22.96 7.36 10.64
CA SER A 50 22.98 7.89 12.00
C SER A 50 21.67 8.59 12.37
N GLU A 51 21.40 8.68 13.67
CA GLU A 51 20.24 9.44 14.19
C GLU A 51 20.33 10.93 13.84
N GLU A 52 21.54 11.48 13.79
CA GLU A 52 21.78 12.85 13.39
C GLU A 52 21.43 13.06 11.90
N LEU A 53 21.84 12.14 11.02
CA LEU A 53 21.47 12.15 9.61
C LEU A 53 19.94 12.03 9.44
N ALA A 54 19.32 11.13 10.21
CA ALA A 54 17.87 10.97 10.22
C ALA A 54 17.15 12.28 10.58
N ASN A 55 17.55 12.92 11.69
CA ASN A 55 16.96 14.17 12.16
C ASN A 55 17.11 15.32 11.14
N ARG A 56 18.25 15.40 10.45
CA ARG A 56 18.51 16.42 9.43
C ARG A 56 17.69 16.23 8.17
N LEU A 57 17.53 14.99 7.71
CA LEU A 57 16.68 14.68 6.56
C LEU A 57 15.18 14.85 6.85
N ASN A 58 14.79 14.84 8.11
CA ASN A 58 13.41 14.95 8.56
C ASN A 58 12.81 16.36 8.37
N VAL A 59 13.63 17.37 8.12
CA VAL A 59 13.21 18.76 7.84
C VAL A 59 12.57 18.87 6.44
N LEU A 60 12.92 17.99 5.54
CA LEU A 60 12.37 17.91 4.19
C LEU A 60 11.25 16.87 4.11
N ARG A 61 10.37 17.02 3.12
CA ARG A 61 9.27 16.08 2.88
C ARG A 61 9.80 14.65 2.83
N ARG A 62 9.26 13.76 3.66
CA ARG A 62 9.74 12.40 3.89
C ARG A 62 9.57 11.54 2.65
N ALA A 63 10.62 11.40 1.84
CA ALA A 63 10.70 10.33 0.85
C ALA A 63 10.91 9.00 1.59
N GLY A 64 10.42 7.89 1.03
CA GLY A 64 10.66 6.56 1.60
C GLY A 64 12.16 6.25 1.67
N LEU A 65 12.61 5.71 2.80
CA LEU A 65 13.99 5.24 2.93
C LEU A 65 14.16 3.89 2.24
N THR A 66 15.30 3.72 1.59
CA THR A 66 15.65 2.46 0.94
C THR A 66 16.98 1.96 1.46
N PHE A 67 16.99 0.73 1.96
CA PHE A 67 18.20 0.02 2.38
C PHE A 67 18.37 -1.26 1.57
N ALA A 68 19.60 -1.69 1.38
CA ALA A 68 19.93 -2.88 0.61
C ALA A 68 20.66 -3.91 1.49
N PRO A 69 19.96 -4.79 2.23
CA PRO A 69 20.57 -5.93 2.89
C PRO A 69 21.22 -6.92 1.92
N GLU A 70 20.77 -6.94 0.67
CA GLU A 70 21.22 -7.74 -0.46
C GLU A 70 20.87 -9.23 -0.37
N ALA A 71 20.91 -9.84 0.81
CA ALA A 71 20.62 -11.25 1.02
C ALA A 71 19.79 -11.50 2.27
N GLY A 72 18.95 -12.54 2.25
CA GLY A 72 18.04 -12.89 3.33
C GLY A 72 18.72 -13.48 4.56
N THR A 73 19.87 -14.18 4.40
CA THR A 73 20.58 -14.82 5.50
C THR A 73 21.92 -14.17 5.78
N GLN A 74 22.40 -14.28 7.04
CA GLN A 74 23.74 -13.84 7.41
C GLN A 74 24.81 -14.57 6.60
N ARG A 75 24.66 -15.90 6.44
CA ARG A 75 25.58 -16.72 5.65
C ARG A 75 25.81 -16.15 4.24
N LEU A 76 24.72 -15.78 3.54
CA LEU A 76 24.85 -15.28 2.18
C LEU A 76 25.36 -13.84 2.16
N ARG A 77 25.00 -13.00 3.14
CA ARG A 77 25.60 -11.67 3.30
C ARG A 77 27.11 -11.75 3.49
N ASP A 78 27.59 -12.68 4.32
CA ASP A 78 29.00 -12.91 4.53
C ASP A 78 29.70 -13.41 3.25
N ALA A 79 29.05 -14.32 2.52
CA ALA A 79 29.60 -14.87 1.26
C ALA A 79 29.79 -13.79 0.17
N ILE A 80 28.98 -12.76 0.15
CA ILE A 80 29.08 -11.61 -0.78
C ILE A 80 29.86 -10.42 -0.19
N ASN A 81 30.49 -10.60 0.97
CA ASN A 81 31.19 -9.54 1.70
C ASN A 81 30.30 -8.32 2.03
N LYS A 82 29.02 -8.54 2.24
CA LYS A 82 28.11 -7.53 2.79
C LYS A 82 28.24 -7.57 4.32
N ASN A 83 29.23 -6.86 4.86
CA ASN A 83 29.51 -6.77 6.29
C ASN A 83 28.34 -6.05 7.02
N LEU A 84 27.22 -6.74 7.14
CA LEU A 84 26.00 -6.24 7.73
C LEU A 84 25.32 -7.38 8.49
N CYS A 85 25.20 -7.22 9.81
CA CYS A 85 24.46 -8.20 10.61
C CYS A 85 22.98 -7.86 10.67
N GLU A 86 22.18 -8.82 11.09
CA GLU A 86 20.73 -8.70 11.15
C GLU A 86 20.31 -7.65 12.18
N ASP A 87 20.97 -7.62 13.33
CA ASP A 87 20.69 -6.63 14.38
C ASP A 87 20.92 -5.20 13.88
N GLU A 88 21.93 -4.98 13.03
CA GLU A 88 22.16 -3.67 12.41
C GLU A 88 21.05 -3.27 11.46
N ILE A 89 20.48 -4.22 10.70
CA ILE A 89 19.31 -3.97 9.85
C ILE A 89 18.14 -3.52 10.71
N LEU A 90 17.78 -4.29 11.74
CA LEU A 90 16.67 -4.01 12.63
C LEU A 90 16.84 -2.68 13.39
N GLN A 91 18.05 -2.41 13.92
CA GLN A 91 18.35 -1.13 14.58
C GLN A 91 18.20 0.05 13.62
N THR A 92 18.64 -0.09 12.37
CA THR A 92 18.56 0.98 11.38
C THR A 92 17.11 1.26 10.97
N VAL A 93 16.31 0.22 10.75
CA VAL A 93 14.88 0.33 10.48
C VAL A 93 14.18 1.00 11.69
N THR A 94 14.50 0.58 12.91
CA THR A 94 13.97 1.19 14.14
C THR A 94 14.35 2.68 14.25
N LYS A 95 15.60 3.06 13.95
CA LYS A 95 16.04 4.46 13.93
C LYS A 95 15.28 5.28 12.88
N ALA A 96 15.03 4.69 11.71
CA ALA A 96 14.24 5.33 10.65
C ALA A 96 12.82 5.66 11.16
N PHE A 97 12.11 4.69 11.72
CA PHE A 97 10.78 4.91 12.27
C PHE A 97 10.77 5.89 13.45
N LYS A 98 11.71 5.79 14.39
CA LYS A 98 11.88 6.79 15.46
C LYS A 98 12.19 8.18 14.92
N GLY A 99 12.89 8.28 13.80
CA GLY A 99 13.12 9.51 13.04
C GLY A 99 11.88 10.00 12.30
N GLY A 100 10.76 9.25 12.33
CA GLY A 100 9.46 9.63 11.80
C GLY A 100 9.24 9.25 10.33
N TRP A 101 10.03 8.35 9.74
CA TRP A 101 9.68 7.73 8.46
C TRP A 101 8.53 6.74 8.65
N THR A 102 7.59 6.73 7.73
CA THR A 102 6.43 5.81 7.76
C THR A 102 6.63 4.58 6.89
N ALA A 103 7.65 4.56 6.03
CA ALA A 103 7.95 3.43 5.17
C ALA A 103 9.46 3.26 4.96
N VAL A 104 9.88 2.00 4.98
CA VAL A 104 11.24 1.57 4.64
C VAL A 104 11.16 0.49 3.57
N LYS A 105 11.94 0.63 2.50
CA LYS A 105 12.08 -0.39 1.46
C LYS A 105 13.39 -1.15 1.66
N LEU A 106 13.32 -2.47 1.68
CA LEU A 106 14.47 -3.35 1.71
C LEU A 106 14.67 -3.99 0.35
N TYR A 107 15.87 -3.88 -0.21
CA TYR A 107 16.23 -4.52 -1.48
C TYR A 107 17.06 -5.78 -1.24
N PHE A 108 16.68 -6.83 -1.94
CA PHE A 108 17.36 -8.12 -1.95
C PHE A 108 17.71 -8.51 -3.38
N MET A 109 18.88 -9.13 -3.55
CA MET A 109 19.28 -9.76 -4.81
C MET A 109 18.88 -11.24 -4.78
N LEU A 110 18.45 -11.76 -5.91
CA LEU A 110 18.20 -13.19 -6.14
C LEU A 110 19.19 -13.70 -7.19
N GLY A 111 19.58 -14.97 -7.07
CA GLY A 111 20.55 -15.59 -7.97
C GLY A 111 22.00 -15.26 -7.62
N LEU A 112 22.29 -14.96 -6.37
CA LEU A 112 23.65 -14.72 -5.88
C LEU A 112 24.50 -16.02 -5.93
N PRO A 113 25.83 -15.89 -6.10
CA PRO A 113 26.72 -17.06 -6.01
C PRO A 113 26.55 -17.78 -4.66
N THR A 114 26.42 -19.10 -4.69
CA THR A 114 26.19 -19.98 -3.53
C THR A 114 24.82 -19.83 -2.85
N GLU A 115 23.89 -19.08 -3.42
CA GLU A 115 22.52 -18.96 -2.91
C GLU A 115 21.81 -20.31 -2.86
N SER A 116 21.15 -20.60 -1.78
CA SER A 116 20.29 -21.75 -1.55
C SER A 116 18.83 -21.32 -1.38
N LEU A 117 17.90 -22.25 -1.42
CA LEU A 117 16.49 -21.97 -1.14
C LEU A 117 16.30 -21.36 0.27
N GLU A 118 17.07 -21.84 1.25
CA GLU A 118 17.07 -21.32 2.63
C GLU A 118 17.47 -19.84 2.69
N ASP A 119 18.35 -19.38 1.79
CA ASP A 119 18.73 -17.97 1.74
C ASP A 119 17.63 -17.09 1.17
N VAL A 120 16.86 -17.61 0.22
CA VAL A 120 15.68 -16.94 -0.34
C VAL A 120 14.56 -16.90 0.71
N GLU A 121 14.32 -18.00 1.42
CA GLU A 121 13.36 -18.07 2.53
C GLU A 121 13.77 -17.12 3.67
N GLY A 122 15.06 -16.88 3.86
CA GLY A 122 15.60 -15.91 4.80
C GLY A 122 15.09 -14.48 4.59
N ILE A 123 14.70 -14.10 3.37
CA ILE A 123 14.07 -12.81 3.08
C ILE A 123 12.70 -12.73 3.78
N ALA A 124 11.91 -13.80 3.68
CA ALA A 124 10.63 -13.89 4.37
C ALA A 124 10.79 -13.92 5.89
N HIS A 125 11.84 -14.55 6.41
CA HIS A 125 12.15 -14.55 7.85
C HIS A 125 12.49 -13.18 8.40
N LEU A 126 13.18 -12.32 7.63
CA LEU A 126 13.39 -10.93 8.02
C LEU A 126 12.06 -10.15 8.14
N GLY A 127 11.13 -10.39 7.21
CA GLY A 127 9.77 -9.86 7.30
C GLY A 127 8.99 -10.43 8.51
N GLN A 128 9.15 -11.73 8.78
CA GLN A 128 8.50 -12.40 9.93
C GLN A 128 8.94 -11.81 11.27
N LYS A 129 10.15 -11.30 11.40
CA LYS A 129 10.61 -10.66 12.63
C LYS A 129 9.87 -9.36 12.95
N VAL A 130 9.46 -8.62 11.93
CA VAL A 130 8.58 -7.46 12.14
C VAL A 130 7.24 -7.92 12.71
N VAL A 131 6.67 -9.03 12.17
CA VAL A 131 5.45 -9.63 12.73
C VAL A 131 5.68 -10.15 14.16
N ASN A 132 6.83 -10.75 14.44
CA ASN A 132 7.16 -11.20 15.78
C ASN A 132 7.27 -10.03 16.80
N ALA A 133 7.62 -8.82 16.37
CA ALA A 133 7.66 -7.65 17.25
C ALA A 133 6.31 -7.35 17.92
N PHE A 134 5.20 -7.69 17.28
CA PHE A 134 3.87 -7.58 17.90
C PHE A 134 3.71 -8.48 19.15
N TYR A 135 4.45 -9.59 19.21
CA TYR A 135 4.45 -10.51 20.37
C TYR A 135 5.55 -10.20 21.37
N GLU A 136 6.71 -9.77 20.89
CA GLU A 136 7.90 -9.61 21.70
C GLU A 136 8.04 -8.20 22.30
N ASN A 137 7.49 -7.19 21.60
CA ASN A 137 7.60 -5.78 21.92
C ASN A 137 6.24 -5.05 21.73
N PRO A 138 5.13 -5.52 22.35
CA PRO A 138 3.80 -4.97 22.09
C PRO A 138 3.67 -3.47 22.42
N ASP A 139 4.30 -3.01 23.51
CA ASP A 139 4.21 -1.61 23.92
C ASP A 139 4.87 -0.69 22.88
N GLU A 140 6.04 -1.04 22.37
CA GLU A 140 6.73 -0.29 21.32
C GLU A 140 5.96 -0.34 19.98
N MET A 141 5.29 -1.46 19.69
CA MET A 141 4.45 -1.57 18.50
C MET A 141 3.20 -0.67 18.61
N HIS A 142 2.59 -0.57 19.77
CA HIS A 142 1.51 0.39 20.02
C HIS A 142 1.99 1.82 19.83
N GLU A 143 3.12 2.20 20.42
CA GLU A 143 3.70 3.55 20.25
C GLU A 143 3.96 3.88 18.77
N LEU A 144 4.50 2.92 18.01
CA LEU A 144 4.77 3.09 16.59
C LEU A 144 3.48 3.28 15.78
N ILE A 145 2.48 2.42 16.00
CA ILE A 145 1.21 2.47 15.27
C ILE A 145 0.43 3.74 15.60
N ASP A 146 0.44 4.15 16.88
CA ASP A 146 -0.20 5.39 17.30
C ASP A 146 0.46 6.61 16.68
N ALA A 147 1.80 6.63 16.59
CA ALA A 147 2.54 7.71 15.94
C ALA A 147 2.22 7.80 14.43
N ILE A 148 2.08 6.65 13.75
CA ILE A 148 1.66 6.60 12.35
C ILE A 148 0.22 7.12 12.22
N ALA A 149 -0.69 6.68 13.09
CA ALA A 149 -2.08 7.13 13.07
C ALA A 149 -2.21 8.62 13.33
N ASP A 150 -1.39 9.19 14.22
CA ASP A 150 -1.36 10.63 14.45
C ASP A 150 -0.92 11.39 13.20
N TRP A 151 0.09 10.90 12.50
CA TRP A 151 0.54 11.48 11.26
C TRP A 151 -0.53 11.38 10.15
N GLU A 152 -1.20 10.23 10.03
CA GLU A 152 -2.32 10.05 9.09
C GLU A 152 -3.48 11.02 9.39
N VAL A 153 -3.78 11.28 10.65
CA VAL A 153 -4.78 12.28 11.03
C VAL A 153 -4.36 13.69 10.62
N GLU A 154 -3.09 14.06 10.79
CA GLU A 154 -2.59 15.37 10.31
C GLU A 154 -2.69 15.49 8.77
N LEU A 155 -2.40 14.40 8.04
CA LEU A 155 -2.62 14.33 6.59
C LEU A 155 -4.12 14.50 6.25
N ALA A 156 -5.00 13.79 6.96
CA ALA A 156 -6.45 13.86 6.79
C ALA A 156 -6.99 15.29 7.02
N LYS A 157 -6.44 16.04 7.97
CA LYS A 157 -6.77 17.46 8.17
C LYS A 157 -6.51 18.28 6.91
N GLY A 158 -5.29 18.18 6.38
CA GLY A 158 -4.93 18.88 5.15
C GLY A 158 -5.82 18.50 3.96
N ILE A 159 -6.16 17.23 3.82
CA ILE A 159 -7.05 16.74 2.77
C ILE A 159 -8.47 17.29 2.95
N CYS A 160 -9.05 17.17 4.13
CA CYS A 160 -10.42 17.63 4.38
C CYS A 160 -10.56 19.16 4.24
N GLU A 161 -9.57 19.92 4.71
CA GLU A 161 -9.59 21.38 4.65
C GLU A 161 -9.44 21.94 3.23
N ASN A 162 -8.71 21.25 2.35
CA ASN A 162 -8.37 21.78 1.04
C ASN A 162 -9.14 21.11 -0.11
N LEU A 163 -9.49 19.82 0.03
CA LEU A 163 -10.10 19.05 -1.06
C LEU A 163 -11.58 18.72 -0.82
N HIS A 164 -12.04 18.72 0.43
CA HIS A 164 -13.42 18.39 0.83
C HIS A 164 -13.93 17.08 0.17
N PRO A 165 -13.27 15.93 0.38
CA PRO A 165 -13.59 14.71 -0.34
C PRO A 165 -14.93 14.11 0.11
N ASP A 166 -15.74 13.63 -0.85
CA ASP A 166 -16.93 12.84 -0.56
C ASP A 166 -16.59 11.41 -0.14
N ALA A 167 -15.44 10.89 -0.61
CA ALA A 167 -14.93 9.57 -0.28
C ALA A 167 -13.41 9.57 -0.14
N VAL A 168 -12.90 8.70 0.73
CA VAL A 168 -11.48 8.41 0.83
C VAL A 168 -11.21 6.98 0.39
N PHE A 169 -10.15 6.79 -0.41
CA PHE A 169 -9.63 5.49 -0.80
C PHE A 169 -8.28 5.29 -0.09
N HIS A 170 -8.25 4.37 0.85
CA HIS A 170 -7.08 4.06 1.65
C HIS A 170 -6.55 2.67 1.28
N HIS A 171 -5.23 2.49 1.27
CA HIS A 171 -4.59 1.26 0.82
C HIS A 171 -3.60 0.74 1.85
N ASP A 172 -3.91 -0.44 2.42
CA ASP A 172 -3.01 -1.24 3.23
C ASP A 172 -3.30 -2.73 3.05
N ASP A 173 -2.27 -3.51 2.79
CA ASP A 173 -2.38 -4.96 2.67
C ASP A 173 -2.13 -5.62 4.03
N TRP A 174 -3.13 -6.30 4.56
CA TRP A 174 -3.09 -6.96 5.87
C TRP A 174 -2.88 -8.46 5.80
N GLY A 175 -2.53 -8.96 4.63
CA GLY A 175 -2.33 -10.39 4.42
C GLY A 175 -1.62 -10.72 3.11
N SER A 176 -1.40 -12.00 2.92
CA SER A 176 -1.06 -12.62 1.64
C SER A 176 -2.34 -13.01 0.88
N GLU A 177 -2.21 -13.66 -0.28
CA GLU A 177 -3.37 -14.21 -1.00
C GLU A 177 -4.18 -15.25 -0.19
N LEU A 178 -3.57 -15.88 0.81
CA LEU A 178 -4.16 -17.03 1.51
C LEU A 178 -4.44 -16.81 3.00
N ASN A 179 -3.72 -15.89 3.66
CA ASN A 179 -3.83 -15.67 5.10
C ASN A 179 -3.58 -14.21 5.46
N SER A 180 -4.26 -13.72 6.51
CA SER A 180 -3.88 -12.47 7.17
C SER A 180 -2.51 -12.59 7.84
N PHE A 181 -1.76 -11.49 7.95
CA PHE A 181 -0.45 -11.47 8.61
C PHE A 181 -0.56 -11.65 10.12
N LEU A 182 -1.63 -11.14 10.71
CA LEU A 182 -1.91 -11.22 12.14
C LEU A 182 -3.18 -12.03 12.39
N SER A 183 -3.31 -12.60 13.60
CA SER A 183 -4.59 -13.16 14.02
C SER A 183 -5.65 -12.06 14.12
N PRO A 184 -6.95 -12.39 14.02
CA PRO A 184 -8.01 -11.40 14.18
C PRO A 184 -7.95 -10.64 15.52
N GLU A 185 -7.54 -11.32 16.59
CA GLU A 185 -7.40 -10.75 17.93
C GLU A 185 -6.29 -9.71 17.96
N MET A 186 -5.09 -10.05 17.42
CA MET A 186 -3.97 -9.12 17.34
C MET A 186 -4.27 -7.96 16.40
N PHE A 187 -4.86 -8.25 15.23
CA PHE A 187 -5.26 -7.21 14.31
C PHE A 187 -6.21 -6.21 14.97
N ARG A 188 -7.17 -6.71 15.75
CA ARG A 188 -8.08 -5.87 16.52
C ARG A 188 -7.36 -5.06 17.59
N GLU A 189 -6.47 -5.69 18.35
CA GLU A 189 -5.71 -5.05 19.44
C GLU A 189 -4.90 -3.86 18.92
N PHE A 190 -4.11 -4.06 17.86
CA PHE A 190 -3.16 -3.07 17.40
C PHE A 190 -3.76 -2.05 16.41
N PHE A 191 -4.76 -2.41 15.62
CA PHE A 191 -5.22 -1.58 14.50
C PHE A 191 -6.61 -0.99 14.66
N LEU A 192 -7.49 -1.54 15.51
CA LEU A 192 -8.86 -1.06 15.59
C LEU A 192 -8.94 0.43 15.95
N GLU A 193 -8.37 0.84 17.07
CA GLU A 193 -8.49 2.22 17.55
C GLU A 193 -7.69 3.22 16.69
N PRO A 194 -6.45 2.93 16.22
CA PRO A 194 -5.76 3.76 15.24
C PRO A 194 -6.56 4.04 13.97
N TYR A 195 -7.12 3.01 13.33
CA TYR A 195 -7.93 3.20 12.12
C TYR A 195 -9.27 3.89 12.39
N LYS A 196 -9.91 3.64 13.53
CA LYS A 196 -11.11 4.40 13.95
C LYS A 196 -10.81 5.87 14.11
N LYS A 197 -9.63 6.22 14.60
CA LYS A 197 -9.17 7.59 14.74
C LYS A 197 -9.03 8.25 13.36
N ILE A 198 -8.35 7.59 12.42
CA ILE A 198 -8.13 8.09 11.06
C ILE A 198 -9.46 8.24 10.31
N TYR A 199 -10.23 7.17 10.20
CA TYR A 199 -11.49 7.15 9.44
C TYR A 199 -12.58 7.98 10.12
N GLY A 200 -12.61 8.00 11.45
CA GLY A 200 -13.49 8.86 12.21
C GLY A 200 -13.23 10.34 11.95
N TYR A 201 -11.96 10.72 11.74
CA TYR A 201 -11.63 12.09 11.36
C TYR A 201 -12.24 12.44 9.98
N TYR A 202 -12.01 11.63 8.95
CA TYR A 202 -12.60 11.84 7.63
C TYR A 202 -14.12 11.94 7.68
N LYS A 203 -14.79 11.00 8.34
CA LYS A 203 -16.26 10.97 8.45
C LYS A 203 -16.83 12.18 9.21
N SER A 204 -16.15 12.63 10.27
CA SER A 204 -16.57 13.80 11.02
C SER A 204 -16.38 15.14 10.27
N HIS A 205 -15.59 15.13 9.17
CA HIS A 205 -15.30 16.29 8.33
C HIS A 205 -15.93 16.21 6.93
N GLY A 206 -17.00 15.44 6.79
CA GLY A 206 -17.85 15.43 5.60
C GLY A 206 -17.59 14.31 4.60
N CYS A 207 -16.58 13.47 4.82
CA CYS A 207 -16.36 12.29 3.98
C CYS A 207 -17.45 11.23 4.25
N GLU A 208 -18.26 10.92 3.24
CA GLU A 208 -19.38 9.99 3.39
C GLU A 208 -18.94 8.52 3.35
N LEU A 209 -17.92 8.20 2.54
CA LEU A 209 -17.47 6.84 2.29
C LEU A 209 -16.00 6.64 2.57
N VAL A 210 -15.70 5.57 3.32
CA VAL A 210 -14.34 5.02 3.47
C VAL A 210 -14.23 3.74 2.65
N ILE A 211 -13.41 3.77 1.62
CA ILE A 211 -13.09 2.64 0.77
C ILE A 211 -11.69 2.16 1.16
N HIS A 212 -11.58 0.94 1.63
CA HIS A 212 -10.29 0.35 1.97
C HIS A 212 -9.90 -0.70 0.93
N HIS A 213 -8.71 -0.52 0.35
CA HIS A 213 -8.11 -1.50 -0.55
C HIS A 213 -7.17 -2.42 0.21
N ALA A 214 -7.37 -3.73 0.00
CA ALA A 214 -6.39 -4.75 0.31
C ALA A 214 -6.57 -5.92 -0.66
N ASP A 215 -5.61 -6.16 -1.55
CA ASP A 215 -5.63 -7.32 -2.44
C ASP A 215 -5.05 -8.58 -1.78
N SER A 216 -5.55 -8.85 -0.59
CA SER A 216 -5.10 -9.91 0.31
C SER A 216 -6.27 -10.68 0.93
N TYR A 217 -5.94 -11.76 1.64
CA TYR A 217 -6.93 -12.49 2.43
C TYR A 217 -7.26 -11.72 3.71
N CYS A 218 -8.47 -11.16 3.76
CA CYS A 218 -8.99 -10.38 4.88
C CYS A 218 -10.32 -10.94 5.42
N ALA A 219 -10.78 -12.11 4.98
CA ALA A 219 -12.09 -12.64 5.35
C ALA A 219 -12.30 -12.73 6.87
N ASN A 220 -11.28 -13.10 7.62
CA ASN A 220 -11.30 -13.20 9.08
C ASN A 220 -11.19 -11.82 9.77
N LEU A 221 -10.86 -10.75 9.05
CA LEU A 221 -10.70 -9.39 9.58
C LEU A 221 -11.95 -8.51 9.38
N ILE A 222 -12.91 -8.95 8.55
CA ILE A 222 -14.10 -8.18 8.19
C ILE A 222 -14.86 -7.61 9.41
N PRO A 223 -15.07 -8.34 10.52
CA PRO A 223 -15.72 -7.77 11.70
C PRO A 223 -15.01 -6.53 12.23
N THR A 224 -13.68 -6.57 12.31
CA THR A 224 -12.87 -5.45 12.78
C THR A 224 -12.86 -4.30 11.76
N MET A 225 -12.79 -4.59 10.47
CA MET A 225 -12.87 -3.59 9.40
C MET A 225 -14.18 -2.80 9.45
N ILE A 226 -15.32 -3.47 9.72
CA ILE A 226 -16.62 -2.80 9.91
C ILE A 226 -16.57 -1.86 11.12
N GLU A 227 -15.97 -2.29 12.23
CA GLU A 227 -15.85 -1.48 13.45
C GLU A 227 -14.90 -0.29 13.27
N MET A 228 -13.90 -0.39 12.38
CA MET A 228 -13.03 0.72 11.97
C MET A 228 -13.80 1.81 11.21
N GLY A 229 -14.97 1.48 10.66
CA GLY A 229 -15.79 2.40 9.87
C GLY A 229 -15.57 2.32 8.37
N ILE A 230 -15.04 1.20 7.87
CA ILE A 230 -14.89 0.93 6.44
C ILE A 230 -16.27 0.60 5.84
N ASP A 231 -16.66 1.33 4.80
CA ASP A 231 -17.94 1.15 4.10
C ASP A 231 -17.81 0.22 2.89
N VAL A 232 -16.64 0.23 2.23
CA VAL A 232 -16.38 -0.60 1.06
C VAL A 232 -15.01 -1.28 1.20
N PHE A 233 -15.01 -2.60 1.11
CA PHE A 233 -13.78 -3.38 0.97
C PHE A 233 -13.49 -3.61 -0.51
N GLN A 234 -12.41 -3.03 -1.03
CA GLN A 234 -11.98 -3.14 -2.42
C GLN A 234 -10.72 -4.02 -2.49
N GLY A 235 -10.54 -4.72 -3.62
CA GLY A 235 -9.48 -5.70 -3.79
C GLY A 235 -9.90 -7.12 -3.38
N CYS A 236 -11.19 -7.38 -3.25
CA CYS A 236 -11.71 -8.65 -2.78
C CYS A 236 -11.27 -9.84 -3.64
N LEU A 237 -10.20 -10.53 -3.23
CA LEU A 237 -9.73 -11.78 -3.85
C LEU A 237 -10.76 -12.91 -3.71
N LYS A 238 -10.78 -13.85 -4.63
CA LYS A 238 -11.63 -15.05 -4.57
C LYS A 238 -11.36 -15.92 -3.33
N SER A 239 -10.14 -15.90 -2.81
CA SER A 239 -9.75 -16.60 -1.58
C SER A 239 -10.54 -16.17 -0.35
N ASN A 240 -11.07 -14.95 -0.35
CA ASN A 240 -11.94 -14.43 0.71
C ASN A 240 -13.33 -15.08 0.77
N ASN A 241 -13.73 -15.87 -0.24
CA ASN A 241 -15.08 -16.42 -0.35
C ASN A 241 -16.16 -15.32 -0.29
N ASN A 242 -16.03 -14.33 -1.18
CA ASN A 242 -16.86 -13.12 -1.20
C ASN A 242 -18.38 -13.37 -1.16
N PRO A 243 -18.96 -14.42 -1.81
CA PRO A 243 -20.37 -14.72 -1.68
C PRO A 243 -20.85 -14.92 -0.23
N GLU A 244 -20.06 -15.62 0.59
CA GLU A 244 -20.41 -15.83 2.00
C GLU A 244 -20.23 -14.57 2.83
N LEU A 245 -19.18 -13.78 2.57
CA LEU A 245 -18.98 -12.49 3.23
C LEU A 245 -20.13 -11.51 2.92
N ILE A 246 -20.57 -11.43 1.68
CA ILE A 246 -21.68 -10.58 1.26
C ILE A 246 -22.98 -11.02 1.97
N LYS A 247 -23.23 -12.32 2.06
CA LYS A 247 -24.39 -12.87 2.76
C LYS A 247 -24.38 -12.53 4.26
N GLN A 248 -23.20 -12.56 4.88
CA GLN A 248 -23.06 -12.33 6.32
C GLN A 248 -23.01 -10.84 6.69
N TYR A 249 -22.35 -10.03 5.89
CA TYR A 249 -22.02 -8.64 6.22
C TYR A 249 -22.62 -7.60 5.26
N GLY A 250 -23.26 -8.01 4.19
CA GLY A 250 -23.95 -7.11 3.27
C GLY A 250 -24.95 -6.20 4.00
N GLY A 251 -24.93 -4.92 3.69
CA GLY A 251 -25.69 -3.88 4.41
C GLY A 251 -24.93 -3.23 5.58
N LYS A 252 -23.82 -3.84 6.03
CA LYS A 252 -22.87 -3.19 6.94
C LYS A 252 -21.60 -2.76 6.21
N MET A 253 -21.27 -3.46 5.14
CA MET A 253 -20.13 -3.21 4.26
C MET A 253 -20.50 -3.66 2.85
N SER A 254 -19.99 -2.97 1.83
CA SER A 254 -20.04 -3.39 0.44
C SER A 254 -18.69 -3.98 0.02
N PHE A 255 -18.71 -4.88 -0.97
CA PHE A 255 -17.54 -5.60 -1.44
C PHE A 255 -17.28 -5.27 -2.90
N MET A 256 -16.04 -4.93 -3.25
CA MET A 256 -15.65 -4.51 -4.59
C MET A 256 -14.43 -5.32 -5.05
N GLY A 257 -14.57 -6.07 -6.16
CA GLY A 257 -13.51 -6.94 -6.65
C GLY A 257 -14.00 -8.18 -7.38
N GLU A 258 -13.54 -9.37 -6.98
CA GLU A 258 -13.84 -10.72 -7.46
C GLU A 258 -13.28 -11.05 -8.85
N ILE A 259 -13.03 -10.08 -9.74
CA ILE A 259 -12.48 -10.34 -11.07
C ILE A 259 -10.96 -10.46 -10.96
N ASP A 260 -10.44 -11.67 -11.04
CA ASP A 260 -9.01 -11.94 -11.03
C ASP A 260 -8.36 -11.43 -12.32
N ASN A 261 -7.32 -10.62 -12.19
CA ASN A 261 -6.56 -10.06 -13.31
C ASN A 261 -6.06 -11.14 -14.28
N LYS A 262 -5.67 -12.31 -13.78
CA LYS A 262 -5.22 -13.44 -14.60
C LYS A 262 -6.26 -13.92 -15.63
N GLN A 263 -7.53 -13.58 -15.46
CA GLN A 263 -8.62 -13.95 -16.36
C GLN A 263 -8.85 -12.94 -17.48
N VAL A 264 -8.40 -11.70 -17.34
CA VAL A 264 -8.74 -10.59 -18.22
C VAL A 264 -7.54 -9.73 -18.65
N ASP A 265 -6.41 -9.86 -17.97
CA ASP A 265 -5.23 -9.01 -18.13
C ASP A 265 -4.00 -9.84 -18.51
N PHE A 266 -4.01 -10.40 -19.73
CA PHE A 266 -2.95 -11.25 -20.26
C PHE A 266 -2.75 -11.01 -21.77
N PRO A 267 -1.58 -11.36 -22.36
CA PRO A 267 -1.37 -11.20 -23.79
C PRO A 267 -2.38 -12.01 -24.61
N GLY A 268 -3.17 -11.32 -25.45
CA GLY A 268 -4.17 -11.96 -26.32
C GLY A 268 -5.55 -12.14 -25.70
N TRP A 269 -5.84 -11.49 -24.56
CA TRP A 269 -7.18 -11.42 -23.99
C TRP A 269 -8.21 -10.90 -25.03
N THR A 270 -9.47 -11.24 -24.85
CA THR A 270 -10.58 -10.86 -25.74
C THR A 270 -11.73 -10.24 -24.95
N ASP A 271 -12.63 -9.50 -25.64
CA ASP A 271 -13.88 -9.00 -25.04
C ASP A 271 -14.69 -10.13 -24.41
N ALA A 272 -14.70 -11.32 -25.00
CA ALA A 272 -15.39 -12.49 -24.46
C ALA A 272 -14.82 -12.98 -23.14
N ASP A 273 -13.51 -12.87 -22.92
CA ASP A 273 -12.89 -13.19 -21.63
C ASP A 273 -13.34 -12.21 -20.54
N CYS A 274 -13.38 -10.93 -20.87
CA CYS A 274 -13.87 -9.88 -19.99
C CYS A 274 -15.36 -10.05 -19.65
N GLU A 275 -16.21 -10.31 -20.67
CA GLU A 275 -17.64 -10.57 -20.46
C GLU A 275 -17.85 -11.78 -19.55
N LYS A 276 -17.19 -12.89 -19.85
CA LYS A 276 -17.28 -14.11 -19.04
C LYS A 276 -16.85 -13.87 -17.59
N ALA A 277 -15.75 -13.15 -17.37
CA ALA A 277 -15.25 -12.87 -16.03
C ALA A 277 -16.22 -11.98 -15.24
N ALA A 278 -16.73 -10.91 -15.85
CA ALA A 278 -17.70 -10.01 -15.24
C ALA A 278 -19.01 -10.72 -14.87
N LEU A 279 -19.59 -11.48 -15.81
CA LEU A 279 -20.84 -12.21 -15.57
C LEU A 279 -20.65 -13.30 -14.49
N THR A 280 -19.52 -14.01 -14.50
CA THR A 280 -19.21 -15.00 -13.47
C THR A 280 -19.10 -14.37 -12.08
N ALA A 281 -18.47 -13.20 -11.97
CA ALA A 281 -18.35 -12.49 -10.69
C ALA A 281 -19.75 -12.05 -10.17
N ILE A 282 -20.59 -11.51 -11.05
CA ILE A 282 -21.95 -11.09 -10.71
C ILE A 282 -22.83 -12.31 -10.33
N GLU A 283 -22.74 -13.41 -11.07
CA GLU A 283 -23.50 -14.64 -10.75
C GLU A 283 -23.11 -15.21 -9.38
N ARG A 284 -21.82 -15.20 -9.06
CA ARG A 284 -21.33 -15.70 -7.77
C ARG A 284 -21.69 -14.82 -6.58
N CYS A 285 -21.51 -13.50 -6.73
CA CYS A 285 -21.61 -12.54 -5.63
C CYS A 285 -22.98 -11.87 -5.54
N GLY A 286 -23.78 -11.97 -6.58
CA GLY A 286 -25.09 -11.32 -6.65
C GLY A 286 -25.00 -9.84 -7.01
N ASN A 287 -26.09 -9.11 -6.79
CA ASN A 287 -26.28 -7.74 -7.26
C ASN A 287 -26.56 -6.74 -6.14
N LYS A 288 -26.34 -7.13 -4.89
CA LYS A 288 -26.48 -6.25 -3.72
C LYS A 288 -25.22 -6.28 -2.90
N TYR A 289 -24.77 -5.12 -2.47
CA TYR A 289 -23.55 -4.96 -1.66
C TYR A 289 -22.28 -5.46 -2.35
N PHE A 290 -22.33 -5.58 -3.69
CA PHE A 290 -21.23 -6.06 -4.51
C PHE A 290 -21.02 -5.16 -5.73
N ILE A 291 -19.76 -4.81 -6.00
CA ILE A 291 -19.33 -4.03 -7.16
C ILE A 291 -18.28 -4.87 -7.90
N PRO A 292 -18.60 -5.42 -9.08
CA PRO A 292 -17.64 -6.21 -9.85
C PRO A 292 -16.54 -5.31 -10.42
N CYS A 293 -15.29 -5.61 -10.09
CA CYS A 293 -14.12 -4.98 -10.70
C CYS A 293 -12.91 -5.92 -10.66
N ILE A 294 -11.84 -5.57 -11.37
CA ILE A 294 -10.55 -6.23 -11.20
C ILE A 294 -10.01 -5.98 -9.78
N VAL A 295 -9.33 -6.97 -9.22
CA VAL A 295 -8.84 -6.89 -7.84
C VAL A 295 -7.56 -6.08 -7.74
N GLN A 296 -6.71 -6.07 -8.77
CA GLN A 296 -5.42 -5.41 -8.79
C GLN A 296 -5.29 -4.49 -9.99
N GLY A 297 -4.59 -3.36 -9.80
CA GLY A 297 -4.32 -2.40 -10.86
C GLY A 297 -5.51 -1.51 -11.21
N GLY A 298 -5.28 -0.62 -12.15
CA GLY A 298 -6.24 0.38 -12.62
C GLY A 298 -6.07 0.70 -14.09
N PRO A 299 -6.74 1.72 -14.62
CA PRO A 299 -6.81 1.99 -16.06
C PRO A 299 -5.47 2.11 -16.79
N GLY A 300 -4.42 2.53 -16.15
CA GLY A 300 -3.10 2.67 -16.76
C GLY A 300 -2.17 1.46 -16.56
N SER A 301 -2.56 0.47 -15.75
CA SER A 301 -1.73 -0.67 -15.36
C SER A 301 -2.17 -2.00 -15.98
N THR A 302 -3.22 -2.01 -16.77
CA THR A 302 -3.76 -3.19 -17.46
C THR A 302 -3.46 -3.13 -18.96
N PHE A 303 -3.57 -4.27 -19.65
CA PHE A 303 -3.48 -4.30 -21.11
C PHE A 303 -4.49 -3.33 -21.75
N PRO A 304 -4.09 -2.63 -22.83
CA PRO A 304 -4.93 -1.63 -23.46
C PRO A 304 -6.31 -2.20 -23.86
N GLY A 305 -7.38 -1.56 -23.41
CA GLY A 305 -8.74 -1.94 -23.71
C GLY A 305 -9.42 -2.83 -22.69
N THR A 306 -8.72 -3.55 -21.80
CA THR A 306 -9.29 -4.45 -20.79
C THR A 306 -10.35 -3.75 -19.93
N TYR A 307 -10.02 -2.56 -19.43
CA TYR A 307 -10.94 -1.78 -18.61
C TYR A 307 -12.24 -1.43 -19.37
N LYS A 308 -12.12 -1.01 -20.65
CA LYS A 308 -13.29 -0.69 -21.47
C LYS A 308 -14.16 -1.91 -21.76
N ALA A 309 -13.55 -3.05 -22.02
CA ALA A 309 -14.27 -4.29 -22.28
C ALA A 309 -15.03 -4.79 -21.05
N LEU A 310 -14.42 -4.74 -19.87
CA LEU A 310 -15.09 -5.06 -18.59
C LEU A 310 -16.25 -4.10 -18.31
N THR A 311 -16.02 -2.80 -18.44
CA THR A 311 -17.05 -1.78 -18.24
C THR A 311 -18.23 -2.02 -19.17
N LYS A 312 -17.97 -2.28 -20.46
CA LYS A 312 -19.01 -2.59 -21.45
C LYS A 312 -19.82 -3.83 -21.05
N ALA A 313 -19.17 -4.90 -20.61
CA ALA A 313 -19.86 -6.12 -20.18
C ALA A 313 -20.78 -5.88 -18.97
N ILE A 314 -20.32 -5.09 -18.00
CA ILE A 314 -21.11 -4.71 -16.82
C ILE A 314 -22.28 -3.82 -17.21
N ASP A 315 -22.09 -2.86 -18.12
CA ASP A 315 -23.16 -2.00 -18.63
C ASP A 315 -24.24 -2.78 -19.36
N GLU A 316 -23.84 -3.67 -20.27
CA GLU A 316 -24.77 -4.53 -21.01
C GLU A 316 -25.59 -5.42 -20.06
N TYR A 317 -24.96 -5.91 -18.99
CA TYR A 317 -25.66 -6.62 -17.92
C TYR A 317 -26.68 -5.72 -17.21
N ASN A 318 -26.31 -4.50 -16.84
CA ASN A 318 -27.18 -3.55 -16.15
C ASN A 318 -28.35 -3.12 -17.01
N ILE A 319 -28.14 -2.83 -18.30
CA ILE A 319 -29.18 -2.49 -19.27
C ILE A 319 -30.19 -3.65 -19.38
N ARG A 320 -29.69 -4.86 -19.58
CA ARG A 320 -30.56 -6.05 -19.77
C ARG A 320 -31.30 -6.41 -18.49
N THR A 321 -30.71 -6.28 -17.34
CA THR A 321 -31.23 -6.80 -16.06
C THR A 321 -32.10 -5.79 -15.34
N TYR A 322 -31.71 -4.50 -15.37
CA TYR A 322 -32.37 -3.43 -14.61
C TYR A 322 -33.09 -2.41 -15.47
N GLY A 323 -32.92 -2.48 -16.80
CA GLY A 323 -33.59 -1.57 -17.74
C GLY A 323 -32.95 -0.17 -17.78
N PHE A 324 -31.73 0.00 -17.32
CA PHE A 324 -30.99 1.25 -17.50
C PHE A 324 -30.78 1.55 -18.99
N THR A 325 -30.73 2.82 -19.33
CA THR A 325 -30.28 3.28 -20.64
C THR A 325 -28.75 3.54 -20.64
N GLN A 326 -28.15 3.52 -21.81
CA GLN A 326 -26.76 3.88 -21.98
C GLN A 326 -26.47 5.31 -21.49
N GLU A 327 -27.40 6.24 -21.76
CA GLU A 327 -27.27 7.63 -21.33
C GLU A 327 -27.29 7.78 -19.82
N GLU A 328 -28.12 7.03 -19.10
CA GLU A 328 -28.16 7.02 -17.63
C GLU A 328 -26.85 6.48 -17.04
N LEU A 329 -26.30 5.42 -17.62
CA LEU A 329 -25.03 4.85 -17.15
C LEU A 329 -23.84 5.79 -17.42
N GLU A 330 -23.83 6.47 -18.57
CA GLU A 330 -22.81 7.46 -18.89
C GLU A 330 -22.90 8.71 -18.01
N ALA A 331 -24.11 9.19 -17.74
CA ALA A 331 -24.35 10.33 -16.87
C ALA A 331 -23.98 10.05 -15.41
N ALA A 332 -24.07 8.80 -14.96
CA ALA A 332 -23.69 8.39 -13.61
C ALA A 332 -22.15 8.26 -13.43
N ARG A 333 -21.38 8.29 -14.52
CA ARG A 333 -19.93 8.19 -14.45
C ARG A 333 -19.30 9.55 -14.16
N CYS A 334 -18.42 9.56 -13.17
CA CYS A 334 -17.48 10.66 -13.05
C CYS A 334 -16.50 10.61 -14.23
N PRO A 335 -16.25 11.73 -14.95
CA PRO A 335 -15.19 11.77 -15.95
C PRO A 335 -13.85 11.39 -15.29
N MET A 336 -13.22 10.31 -15.76
CA MET A 336 -11.87 9.99 -15.30
C MET A 336 -10.94 11.11 -15.76
N GLN A 337 -10.41 11.86 -14.81
CA GLN A 337 -9.23 12.66 -15.06
C GLN A 337 -8.03 11.68 -15.04
N VAL A 338 -7.55 11.33 -16.21
CA VAL A 338 -6.28 10.63 -16.34
C VAL A 338 -5.21 11.64 -15.97
N MET A 339 -4.66 11.55 -14.74
CA MET A 339 -3.60 12.45 -14.29
C MET A 339 -2.26 12.20 -14.99
N PHE A 340 -2.17 11.15 -15.82
CA PHE A 340 -0.96 10.79 -16.58
C PHE A 340 -1.37 10.37 -17.99
N GLU A 341 -1.28 11.28 -18.94
CA GLU A 341 -1.11 10.99 -20.37
C GLU A 341 0.38 10.97 -20.72
#